data_700afb4f4ad1aa9fb641a26ca88d5816
#
_entry.id   700afb4f4ad1aa9fb641a26ca88d5816
#
_cell.length_a   1.000
_cell.length_b   1.000
_cell.length_c   1.000
_cell.angle_alpha   90.00
_cell.angle_beta   90.00
_cell.angle_gamma   90.00
#
_symmetry.space_group_name_H-M   'P 1'
#
loop_
_entity.id
_entity.type
_entity.pdbx_description
1 polymer ?
#
loop_
_entity_poly.entity_id
_entity_poly.type
_entity_poly.pdbx_seq_one_letter_code
_entity_poly.pdbx_strand_id
1 'polypeptide(L)'
;MSKQKVLKNKSLGILMHPSCIPGGEVCGTFGKGAKEWIKKLEKHGIEYWQFLPITPTDSTGSPYSSPSSFALNPWFLDMDDLIEKSFIFISKKEELGLTNQAKNYFDFNEANAYSEKLGDLLLQGWNSQSEERKLDFYKWNSENSWIEDYSTFTVIREEFNMMPWWQWPKAVSYTHLTLPTSDLV
;
A
#
# COMPACT_ATOMS: atom_id res chain seq x y z
N MET A 1 -24.14 4.04 -10.43
CA MET A 1 -24.49 4.10 -9.00
C MET A 1 -24.84 2.69 -8.52
N SER A 2 -23.95 2.04 -7.80
CA SER A 2 -24.20 0.72 -7.20
C SER A 2 -25.25 0.89 -6.09
N LYS A 3 -26.37 0.20 -6.18
CA LYS A 3 -27.37 0.17 -5.10
C LYS A 3 -26.69 -0.43 -3.86
N GLN A 4 -26.48 0.36 -2.83
CA GLN A 4 -26.07 -0.15 -1.53
C GLN A 4 -27.04 -1.26 -1.11
N LYS A 5 -26.49 -2.47 -0.96
CA LYS A 5 -27.26 -3.61 -0.45
C LYS A 5 -27.51 -3.36 1.04
N VAL A 6 -28.66 -2.82 1.37
CA VAL A 6 -29.06 -2.63 2.78
C VAL A 6 -29.09 -4.02 3.43
N LEU A 7 -28.37 -4.17 4.53
CA LEU A 7 -28.36 -5.40 5.32
C LEU A 7 -29.79 -5.71 5.78
N LYS A 8 -30.44 -6.68 5.17
CA LYS A 8 -31.81 -7.05 5.49
C LYS A 8 -31.93 -7.99 6.69
N ASN A 9 -30.82 -8.66 7.06
CA ASN A 9 -30.76 -9.64 8.13
C ASN A 9 -29.63 -9.32 9.10
N LYS A 10 -29.69 -9.88 10.31
CA LYS A 10 -28.58 -9.83 11.26
C LYS A 10 -27.40 -10.59 10.68
N SER A 11 -26.23 -9.99 10.66
CA SER A 11 -25.00 -10.57 10.11
C SER A 11 -23.87 -10.39 11.11
N LEU A 12 -22.95 -11.33 11.11
CA LEU A 12 -21.75 -11.28 11.96
C LEU A 12 -20.56 -10.75 11.15
N GLY A 13 -19.86 -9.79 11.74
CA GLY A 13 -18.62 -9.24 11.18
C GLY A 13 -17.48 -9.25 12.18
N ILE A 14 -16.26 -9.24 11.69
CA ILE A 14 -15.03 -9.07 12.49
C ILE A 14 -14.34 -7.79 12.04
N LEU A 15 -13.92 -6.97 13.00
CA LEU A 15 -12.99 -5.88 12.79
C LEU A 15 -11.57 -6.38 13.08
N MET A 16 -10.72 -6.44 12.04
CA MET A 16 -9.30 -6.76 12.18
C MET A 16 -8.52 -6.10 11.05
N HIS A 17 -7.49 -5.32 11.39
CA HIS A 17 -6.66 -4.68 10.37
C HIS A 17 -5.80 -5.73 9.63
N PRO A 18 -5.58 -5.61 8.31
CA PRO A 18 -4.76 -6.57 7.54
C PRO A 18 -3.36 -6.78 8.09
N SER A 19 -2.74 -5.75 8.67
CA SER A 19 -1.42 -5.86 9.31
C SER A 19 -1.34 -6.90 10.43
N CYS A 20 -2.49 -7.30 11.01
CA CYS A 20 -2.58 -8.31 12.07
C CYS A 20 -2.71 -9.73 11.53
N ILE A 21 -2.78 -9.94 10.22
CA ILE A 21 -2.81 -11.27 9.61
C ILE A 21 -1.43 -11.91 9.78
N PRO A 22 -1.33 -13.18 10.22
CA PRO A 22 -0.06 -13.87 10.27
C PRO A 22 0.57 -14.05 8.88
N GLY A 23 1.89 -13.95 8.81
CA GLY A 23 2.66 -14.00 7.56
C GLY A 23 2.95 -12.61 7.01
N GLY A 24 3.82 -12.56 6.03
CA GLY A 24 4.41 -11.33 5.53
C GLY A 24 5.70 -10.98 6.26
N GLU A 25 6.48 -10.11 5.66
CA GLU A 25 7.86 -9.84 6.08
C GLU A 25 7.92 -8.87 7.27
N VAL A 26 7.06 -7.87 7.30
CA VAL A 26 7.01 -6.84 8.37
C VAL A 26 5.66 -6.74 9.06
N CYS A 27 4.60 -7.09 8.36
CA CYS A 27 3.25 -7.18 8.90
C CYS A 27 2.41 -8.11 8.00
N GLY A 28 1.14 -8.33 8.35
CA GLY A 28 0.23 -9.07 7.47
C GLY A 28 0.05 -8.40 6.11
N THR A 29 -0.05 -9.22 5.07
CA THR A 29 -0.17 -8.79 3.67
C THR A 29 -1.48 -9.27 3.04
N PHE A 30 -1.81 -8.76 1.84
CA PHE A 30 -2.94 -9.27 1.05
C PHE A 30 -2.62 -10.54 0.23
N GLY A 31 -1.57 -11.28 0.61
CA GLY A 31 -1.18 -12.53 -0.02
C GLY A 31 -1.92 -13.77 0.50
N LYS A 32 -1.17 -14.85 0.66
CA LYS A 32 -1.67 -16.14 1.09
C LYS A 32 -2.38 -16.10 2.45
N GLY A 33 -1.82 -15.36 3.42
CA GLY A 33 -2.40 -15.22 4.76
C GLY A 33 -3.81 -14.61 4.74
N ALA A 34 -4.03 -13.56 3.93
CA ALA A 34 -5.35 -12.96 3.77
C ALA A 34 -6.34 -13.90 3.09
N LYS A 35 -5.91 -14.63 2.07
CA LYS A 35 -6.75 -15.65 1.39
C LYS A 35 -7.19 -16.75 2.36
N GLU A 36 -6.29 -17.22 3.23
CA GLU A 36 -6.60 -18.21 4.27
C GLU A 36 -7.52 -17.64 5.36
N TRP A 37 -7.30 -16.38 5.73
CA TRP A 37 -8.16 -15.67 6.67
C TRP A 37 -9.60 -15.59 6.17
N ILE A 38 -9.81 -15.17 4.93
CA ILE A 38 -11.15 -15.10 4.31
C ILE A 38 -11.83 -16.49 4.33
N LYS A 39 -11.11 -17.56 3.99
CA LYS A 39 -11.65 -18.92 4.06
C LYS A 39 -12.04 -19.33 5.49
N LYS A 40 -11.26 -18.90 6.50
CA LYS A 40 -11.62 -19.16 7.91
C LYS A 40 -12.87 -18.39 8.31
N LEU A 41 -13.03 -17.13 7.90
CA LEU A 41 -14.24 -16.34 8.16
C LEU A 41 -15.47 -17.02 7.54
N GLU A 42 -15.39 -17.41 6.27
CA GLU A 42 -16.45 -18.12 5.57
C GLU A 42 -16.85 -19.40 6.29
N LYS A 43 -15.89 -20.24 6.67
CA LYS A 43 -16.12 -21.51 7.40
C LYS A 43 -16.86 -21.31 8.73
N HIS A 44 -16.69 -20.14 9.37
CA HIS A 44 -17.34 -19.83 10.65
C HIS A 44 -18.60 -18.97 10.50
N GLY A 45 -19.11 -18.80 9.28
CA GLY A 45 -20.33 -18.03 9.01
C GLY A 45 -20.17 -16.53 9.24
N ILE A 46 -18.95 -16.00 9.18
CA ILE A 46 -18.67 -14.57 9.32
C ILE A 46 -18.77 -13.95 7.92
N GLU A 47 -19.71 -13.02 7.75
CA GLU A 47 -20.07 -12.46 6.46
C GLU A 47 -19.29 -11.19 6.11
N TYR A 48 -18.76 -10.49 7.13
CA TYR A 48 -18.09 -9.20 6.96
C TYR A 48 -16.73 -9.18 7.64
N TRP A 49 -15.73 -8.77 6.87
CA TRP A 49 -14.43 -8.37 7.40
C TRP A 49 -14.31 -6.87 7.26
N GLN A 50 -14.32 -6.18 8.39
CA GLN A 50 -14.08 -4.75 8.48
C GLN A 50 -12.61 -4.49 8.83
N PHE A 51 -11.99 -3.54 8.18
CA PHE A 51 -10.64 -3.08 8.50
C PHE A 51 -10.52 -1.56 8.40
N LEU A 52 -9.47 -1.04 9.00
CA LEU A 52 -9.15 0.38 9.00
C LEU A 52 -8.57 0.79 7.62
N PRO A 53 -8.42 2.10 7.33
CA PRO A 53 -7.81 2.56 6.08
C PRO A 53 -6.48 1.86 5.81
N ILE A 54 -6.27 1.46 4.56
CA ILE A 54 -5.07 0.75 4.08
C ILE A 54 -4.16 1.67 3.26
N THR A 55 -4.29 2.95 3.47
CA THR A 55 -3.46 3.99 2.86
C THR A 55 -2.11 4.13 3.58
N PRO A 56 -1.09 4.73 2.96
CA PRO A 56 0.16 5.05 3.63
C PRO A 56 -0.08 5.84 4.90
N THR A 57 0.76 5.65 5.90
CA THR A 57 0.64 6.36 7.18
C THR A 57 1.74 7.42 7.34
N ASP A 58 1.60 8.28 8.34
CA ASP A 58 2.69 9.10 8.83
C ASP A 58 3.60 8.32 9.80
N SER A 59 4.56 9.01 10.41
CA SER A 59 5.51 8.43 11.36
C SER A 59 4.87 7.85 12.64
N THR A 60 3.61 8.15 12.90
CA THR A 60 2.87 7.57 14.05
C THR A 60 2.33 6.18 13.74
N GLY A 61 2.34 5.76 12.47
CA GLY A 61 1.75 4.50 12.00
C GLY A 61 0.22 4.47 12.06
N SER A 62 -0.42 5.61 12.32
CA SER A 62 -1.88 5.69 12.41
C SER A 62 -2.53 5.53 11.02
N PRO A 63 -3.44 4.58 10.84
CA PRO A 63 -4.15 4.41 9.56
C PRO A 63 -5.06 5.60 9.21
N TYR A 64 -5.30 6.51 10.16
CA TYR A 64 -6.10 7.73 9.95
C TYR A 64 -5.25 8.95 9.61
N SER A 65 -3.92 8.87 9.75
CA SER A 65 -2.97 9.94 9.42
C SER A 65 -2.26 9.59 8.11
N SER A 66 -2.96 9.78 7.00
CA SER A 66 -2.44 9.43 5.67
C SER A 66 -2.11 10.68 4.85
N PRO A 67 -0.98 10.68 4.13
CA PRO A 67 -0.67 11.71 3.15
C PRO A 67 -1.50 11.61 1.86
N SER A 68 -2.22 10.51 1.66
CA SER A 68 -3.06 10.27 0.48
C SER A 68 -4.29 9.45 0.84
N SER A 69 -5.43 9.83 0.25
CA SER A 69 -6.67 9.05 0.34
C SER A 69 -6.80 7.99 -0.77
N PHE A 70 -5.92 8.01 -1.77
CA PHE A 70 -5.99 7.14 -2.95
C PHE A 70 -4.91 6.06 -2.95
N ALA A 71 -3.70 6.39 -2.49
CA ALA A 71 -2.58 5.47 -2.50
C ALA A 71 -2.82 4.30 -1.53
N LEU A 72 -2.36 3.12 -1.90
CA LEU A 72 -2.32 1.96 -1.03
C LEU A 72 -0.94 1.88 -0.36
N ASN A 73 -0.94 1.43 0.89
CA ASN A 73 0.30 1.27 1.64
C ASN A 73 1.09 0.05 1.10
N PRO A 74 2.34 0.22 0.67
CA PRO A 74 3.17 -0.86 0.14
C PRO A 74 3.47 -1.97 1.15
N TRP A 75 3.28 -1.74 2.46
CA TRP A 75 3.44 -2.77 3.48
C TRP A 75 2.56 -4.01 3.26
N PHE A 76 1.42 -3.83 2.58
CA PHE A 76 0.47 -4.91 2.31
C PHE A 76 0.77 -5.70 1.04
N LEU A 77 1.82 -5.34 0.29
CA LEU A 77 2.29 -6.16 -0.83
C LEU A 77 2.91 -7.46 -0.29
N ASP A 78 2.56 -8.56 -0.92
CA ASP A 78 3.03 -9.89 -0.53
C ASP A 78 4.22 -10.29 -1.41
N MET A 79 5.35 -10.59 -0.79
CA MET A 79 6.58 -10.92 -1.50
C MET A 79 6.43 -12.20 -2.33
N ASP A 80 5.78 -13.22 -1.77
CA ASP A 80 5.62 -14.48 -2.49
C ASP A 80 4.70 -14.32 -3.70
N ASP A 81 3.62 -13.52 -3.59
CA ASP A 81 2.76 -13.16 -4.74
C ASP A 81 3.54 -12.35 -5.79
N LEU A 82 4.45 -11.45 -5.40
CA LEU A 82 5.28 -10.67 -6.33
C LEU A 82 6.28 -11.55 -7.07
N ILE A 83 6.87 -12.53 -6.39
CA ILE A 83 7.79 -13.51 -7.00
C ILE A 83 7.02 -14.44 -7.94
N GLU A 84 5.89 -14.99 -7.50
CA GLU A 84 5.05 -15.88 -8.32
C GLU A 84 4.61 -15.19 -9.62
N LYS A 85 4.29 -13.90 -9.54
CA LYS A 85 3.92 -13.08 -10.70
C LYS A 85 5.11 -12.53 -11.49
N SER A 86 6.34 -12.90 -11.14
CA SER A 86 7.57 -12.47 -11.80
C SER A 86 7.81 -10.95 -11.79
N PHE A 87 7.32 -10.24 -10.78
CA PHE A 87 7.68 -8.84 -10.55
C PHE A 87 9.06 -8.72 -9.88
N ILE A 88 9.44 -9.71 -9.09
CA ILE A 88 10.72 -9.79 -8.39
C ILE A 88 11.31 -11.17 -8.64
N PHE A 89 12.63 -11.23 -8.83
CA PHE A 89 13.34 -12.51 -8.94
C PHE A 89 13.50 -13.17 -7.57
N ILE A 90 13.26 -14.47 -7.49
CA ILE A 90 13.36 -15.24 -6.23
C ILE A 90 14.74 -15.10 -5.56
N SER A 91 15.81 -14.98 -6.34
CA SER A 91 17.18 -14.76 -5.84
C SER A 91 17.34 -13.45 -5.08
N LYS A 92 16.42 -12.51 -5.23
CA LYS A 92 16.44 -11.21 -4.57
C LYS A 92 15.75 -11.21 -3.21
N LYS A 93 15.02 -12.26 -2.87
CA LYS A 93 14.33 -12.36 -1.57
C LYS A 93 15.30 -12.25 -0.39
N GLU A 94 16.49 -12.82 -0.50
CA GLU A 94 17.51 -12.78 0.55
C GLU A 94 18.15 -11.40 0.72
N GLU A 95 18.17 -10.57 -0.35
CA GLU A 95 18.71 -9.21 -0.30
C GLU A 95 17.92 -8.27 0.60
N LEU A 96 16.66 -8.58 0.89
CA LEU A 96 15.85 -7.81 1.81
C LEU A 96 16.32 -7.92 3.26
N GLY A 97 17.16 -8.91 3.58
CA GLY A 97 17.79 -9.06 4.90
C GLY A 97 16.78 -9.31 6.03
N LEU A 98 15.59 -9.78 5.68
CA LEU A 98 14.56 -10.06 6.66
C LEU A 98 14.82 -11.41 7.30
N THR A 99 15.10 -11.40 8.57
CA THR A 99 15.07 -12.62 9.37
C THR A 99 13.62 -12.98 9.61
N ASN A 100 13.21 -14.20 9.22
CA ASN A 100 11.88 -14.78 9.46
C ASN A 100 11.55 -14.95 10.97
N GLN A 101 11.94 -14.02 11.80
CA GLN A 101 11.60 -14.04 13.21
C GLN A 101 10.23 -13.35 13.37
N ALA A 102 9.22 -14.15 13.70
CA ALA A 102 7.93 -13.63 14.12
C ALA A 102 8.14 -12.65 15.28
N LYS A 103 7.97 -11.37 15.01
CA LYS A 103 8.00 -10.32 16.02
C LYS A 103 6.60 -10.18 16.62
N ASN A 104 6.56 -9.97 17.94
CA ASN A 104 5.31 -9.75 18.66
C ASN A 104 4.83 -8.28 18.59
N TYR A 105 5.51 -7.43 17.82
CA TYR A 105 5.20 -6.01 17.67
C TYR A 105 5.53 -5.56 16.24
N PHE A 106 4.83 -4.53 15.79
CA PHE A 106 5.09 -3.85 14.53
C PHE A 106 6.13 -2.74 14.74
N ASP A 107 7.15 -2.70 13.89
CA ASP A 107 8.15 -1.63 13.85
C ASP A 107 7.97 -0.79 12.59
N PHE A 108 7.59 0.46 12.77
CA PHE A 108 7.35 1.42 11.69
C PHE A 108 8.59 1.69 10.84
N ASN A 109 9.76 1.84 11.49
CA ASN A 109 10.99 2.14 10.77
C ASN A 109 11.44 0.96 9.93
N GLU A 110 11.30 -0.25 10.47
CA GLU A 110 11.59 -1.49 9.73
C GLU A 110 10.65 -1.65 8.53
N ALA A 111 9.36 -1.36 8.70
CA ALA A 111 8.38 -1.45 7.64
C ALA A 111 8.65 -0.46 6.51
N ASN A 112 9.07 0.77 6.83
CA ASN A 112 9.46 1.75 5.83
C ASN A 112 10.73 1.33 5.09
N ALA A 113 11.78 0.93 5.81
CA ALA A 113 13.02 0.46 5.20
C ALA A 113 12.78 -0.77 4.29
N TYR A 114 11.85 -1.64 4.68
CA TYR A 114 11.39 -2.74 3.83
C TYR A 114 10.73 -2.24 2.55
N SER A 115 9.83 -1.25 2.66
CA SER A 115 9.11 -0.70 1.50
C SER A 115 10.04 -0.04 0.49
N GLU A 116 11.06 0.68 0.97
CA GLU A 116 12.08 1.28 0.12
C GLU A 116 12.84 0.21 -0.66
N LYS A 117 13.39 -0.80 0.02
CA LYS A 117 14.07 -1.92 -0.63
C LYS A 117 13.17 -2.69 -1.59
N LEU A 118 11.90 -2.88 -1.23
CA LEU A 118 10.92 -3.53 -2.10
C LEU A 118 10.69 -2.71 -3.37
N GLY A 119 10.60 -1.38 -3.25
CA GLY A 119 10.51 -0.46 -4.39
C GLY A 119 11.69 -0.59 -5.34
N ASP A 120 12.92 -0.64 -4.81
CA ASP A 120 14.14 -0.84 -5.59
C ASP A 120 14.13 -2.17 -6.36
N LEU A 121 13.70 -3.25 -5.71
CA LEU A 121 13.62 -4.56 -6.35
C LEU A 121 12.54 -4.60 -7.46
N LEU A 122 11.41 -3.95 -7.24
CA LEU A 122 10.37 -3.82 -8.26
C LEU A 122 10.85 -3.01 -9.46
N LEU A 123 11.58 -1.91 -9.21
CA LEU A 123 12.17 -1.09 -10.26
C LEU A 123 13.22 -1.87 -11.07
N GLN A 124 14.09 -2.65 -10.41
CA GLN A 124 15.03 -3.54 -11.08
C GLN A 124 14.32 -4.60 -11.93
N GLY A 125 13.24 -5.18 -11.41
CA GLY A 125 12.42 -6.16 -12.13
C GLY A 125 11.63 -5.57 -13.30
N TRP A 126 11.36 -4.26 -13.30
CA TRP A 126 10.56 -3.59 -14.31
C TRP A 126 11.10 -3.75 -15.73
N ASN A 127 12.42 -3.63 -15.91
CA ASN A 127 13.05 -3.74 -17.21
C ASN A 127 12.89 -5.14 -17.83
N SER A 128 12.69 -6.15 -17.01
CA SER A 128 12.50 -7.55 -17.43
C SER A 128 11.04 -7.92 -17.70
N GLN A 129 10.10 -6.99 -17.48
CA GLN A 129 8.69 -7.26 -17.72
C GLN A 129 8.38 -7.33 -19.21
N SER A 130 7.35 -8.11 -19.57
CA SER A 130 6.85 -8.18 -20.94
C SER A 130 6.30 -6.82 -21.41
N GLU A 131 6.36 -6.59 -22.72
CA GLU A 131 5.80 -5.36 -23.30
C GLU A 131 4.29 -5.26 -23.06
N GLU A 132 3.56 -6.36 -23.06
CA GLU A 132 2.13 -6.42 -22.72
C GLU A 132 1.88 -5.87 -21.32
N ARG A 133 2.64 -6.32 -20.30
CA ARG A 133 2.50 -5.86 -18.91
C ARG A 133 2.88 -4.38 -18.75
N LYS A 134 3.88 -3.91 -19.49
CA LYS A 134 4.24 -2.49 -19.52
C LYS A 134 3.11 -1.64 -20.12
N LEU A 135 2.51 -2.10 -21.21
CA LEU A 135 1.35 -1.43 -21.82
C LEU A 135 0.15 -1.36 -20.88
N ASP A 136 -0.15 -2.46 -20.18
CA ASP A 136 -1.22 -2.48 -19.17
C ASP A 136 -0.97 -1.46 -18.05
N PHE A 137 0.28 -1.38 -17.58
CA PHE A 137 0.68 -0.39 -16.59
C PHE A 137 0.52 1.04 -17.12
N TYR A 138 1.00 1.34 -18.32
CA TYR A 138 0.88 2.68 -18.89
C TYR A 138 -0.59 3.08 -19.12
N LYS A 139 -1.41 2.14 -19.56
CA LYS A 139 -2.85 2.37 -19.69
C LYS A 139 -3.47 2.70 -18.32
N TRP A 140 -3.22 1.87 -17.32
CA TRP A 140 -3.71 2.09 -15.96
C TRP A 140 -3.22 3.44 -15.40
N ASN A 141 -1.94 3.78 -15.60
CA ASN A 141 -1.37 5.05 -15.17
C ASN A 141 -2.07 6.25 -15.82
N SER A 142 -2.37 6.16 -17.12
CA SER A 142 -3.09 7.23 -17.82
C SER A 142 -4.54 7.44 -17.34
N GLU A 143 -5.15 6.40 -16.78
CA GLU A 143 -6.50 6.45 -16.19
C GLU A 143 -6.48 6.93 -14.72
N ASN A 144 -5.28 7.06 -14.11
CA ASN A 144 -5.08 7.39 -12.69
C ASN A 144 -4.13 8.59 -12.53
N SER A 145 -4.51 9.75 -13.05
CA SER A 145 -3.67 10.97 -13.07
C SER A 145 -3.15 11.42 -11.69
N TRP A 146 -3.86 11.08 -10.61
CA TRP A 146 -3.46 11.39 -9.24
C TRP A 146 -2.09 10.76 -8.84
N ILE A 147 -1.63 9.73 -9.57
CA ILE A 147 -0.38 9.01 -9.25
C ILE A 147 0.83 9.92 -9.47
N GLU A 148 0.84 10.70 -10.55
CA GLU A 148 1.93 11.63 -10.87
C GLU A 148 2.07 12.68 -9.77
N ASP A 149 0.95 13.28 -9.37
CA ASP A 149 0.92 14.26 -8.28
C ASP A 149 1.37 13.64 -6.95
N TYR A 150 0.88 12.45 -6.63
CA TYR A 150 1.26 11.74 -5.41
C TYR A 150 2.74 11.36 -5.40
N SER A 151 3.27 10.86 -6.51
CA SER A 151 4.69 10.48 -6.64
C SER A 151 5.59 11.71 -6.46
N THR A 152 5.25 12.82 -7.14
CA THR A 152 5.96 14.09 -7.02
C THR A 152 5.93 14.61 -5.59
N PHE A 153 4.75 14.61 -4.95
CA PHE A 153 4.59 15.00 -3.56
C PHE A 153 5.45 14.15 -2.62
N THR A 154 5.50 12.85 -2.84
CA THR A 154 6.27 11.92 -1.98
C THR A 154 7.77 12.21 -2.08
N VAL A 155 8.31 12.37 -3.29
CA VAL A 155 9.73 12.71 -3.52
C VAL A 155 10.10 14.04 -2.85
N ILE A 156 9.30 15.07 -3.07
CA ILE A 156 9.54 16.38 -2.46
C ILE A 156 9.48 16.29 -0.93
N ARG A 157 8.52 15.56 -0.39
CA ARG A 157 8.37 15.36 1.06
C ARG A 157 9.59 14.67 1.67
N GLU A 158 10.18 13.71 0.99
CA GLU A 158 11.41 13.03 1.40
C GLU A 158 12.60 14.01 1.39
N GLU A 159 12.78 14.81 0.34
CA GLU A 159 13.82 15.84 0.26
C GLU A 159 13.74 16.86 1.42
N PHE A 160 12.54 17.17 1.88
CA PHE A 160 12.31 18.05 3.03
C PHE A 160 12.14 17.30 4.36
N ASN A 161 12.76 16.13 4.51
CA ASN A 161 12.78 15.35 5.74
C ASN A 161 11.39 15.09 6.32
N MET A 162 10.42 14.78 5.49
CA MET A 162 9.03 14.49 5.86
C MET A 162 8.28 15.67 6.50
N MET A 163 8.82 16.90 6.39
CA MET A 163 8.14 18.09 6.88
C MET A 163 6.78 18.30 6.18
N PRO A 164 5.80 18.88 6.89
CA PRO A 164 4.54 19.28 6.29
C PRO A 164 4.74 20.27 5.15
N TRP A 165 3.99 20.12 4.05
CA TRP A 165 4.15 20.93 2.84
C TRP A 165 4.03 22.44 3.07
N TRP A 166 3.28 22.90 4.05
CA TRP A 166 3.14 24.32 4.39
C TRP A 166 4.39 24.92 5.04
N GLN A 167 5.37 24.09 5.42
CA GLN A 167 6.68 24.51 5.91
C GLN A 167 7.76 24.46 4.82
N TRP A 168 7.43 23.98 3.64
CA TRP A 168 8.36 23.95 2.51
C TRP A 168 8.65 25.36 2.00
N PRO A 169 9.80 25.60 1.33
CA PRO A 169 10.09 26.86 0.68
C PRO A 169 8.97 27.27 -0.28
N LYS A 170 8.61 28.53 -0.29
CA LYS A 170 7.50 29.06 -1.12
C LYS A 170 7.61 28.70 -2.59
N ALA A 171 8.83 28.67 -3.14
CA ALA A 171 9.08 28.29 -4.53
C ALA A 171 8.63 26.86 -4.84
N VAL A 172 8.66 25.96 -3.85
CA VAL A 172 8.26 24.54 -4.01
C VAL A 172 6.78 24.36 -3.66
N SER A 173 6.34 24.92 -2.53
CA SER A 173 4.96 24.75 -2.06
C SER A 173 3.92 25.42 -2.98
N TYR A 174 4.31 26.46 -3.74
CA TYR A 174 3.40 27.21 -4.59
C TYR A 174 3.29 26.67 -6.03
N THR A 175 4.33 26.04 -6.56
CA THR A 175 4.38 25.60 -7.96
C THR A 175 3.82 24.21 -8.21
N HIS A 176 3.76 23.35 -7.18
CA HIS A 176 3.37 21.95 -7.35
C HIS A 176 2.06 21.59 -6.65
N LEU A 177 1.47 22.47 -5.85
CA LEU A 177 0.26 22.22 -5.05
C LEU A 177 -0.92 23.10 -5.41
N THR A 178 -0.88 23.81 -6.53
CA THR A 178 -2.10 24.37 -7.11
C THR A 178 -2.91 23.23 -7.71
N LEU A 179 -3.59 22.47 -6.84
CA LEU A 179 -4.70 21.64 -7.30
C LEU A 179 -5.65 22.54 -8.08
N PRO A 180 -6.11 22.11 -9.28
CA PRO A 180 -7.19 22.81 -9.96
C PRO A 180 -8.39 22.81 -9.01
N THR A 181 -8.71 23.98 -8.45
CA THR A 181 -9.88 24.18 -7.57
C THR A 181 -11.20 24.05 -8.32
N SER A 182 -11.16 23.68 -9.61
CA SER A 182 -12.35 23.50 -10.47
C SER A 182 -13.13 22.21 -10.23
N ASP A 183 -12.59 21.23 -9.50
CA ASP A 183 -13.21 19.90 -9.33
C ASP A 183 -13.75 19.65 -7.91
N LEU A 184 -13.91 20.70 -7.08
CA LEU A 184 -14.49 20.63 -5.73
C LEU A 184 -15.86 21.33 -5.64
N VAL A 185 -16.72 21.15 -6.66
CA VAL A 185 -18.14 21.53 -6.59
C VAL A 185 -19.02 20.33 -6.88
#